data_e0d5f7ad3c638065e77294345569bc96
#
_entry.id   e0d5f7ad3c638065e77294345569bc96
#
_cell.length_a   1.000
_cell.length_b   1.000
_cell.length_c   1.000
_cell.angle_alpha   90.00
_cell.angle_beta   90.00
_cell.angle_gamma   90.00
#
_symmetry.space_group_name_H-M   'P 1'
#
loop_
_entity.id
_entity.type
_entity.pdbx_description
1 polymer ?
#
loop_
_entity_poly.entity_id
_entity_poly.type
_entity_poly.pdbx_seq_one_letter_code
_entity_poly.pdbx_strand_id
1 'polypeptide(L)'
;MIIINTHFSKLRTKVITTDDITEKPFDIPVLPEAQCIVVPVVREAIAPVIIRNNDADMITDIELANELRVRMIASKTKGVERRRGSQILRTLGLGGCAAANKAYVKDEPSKVFDLNTFVFGDAAPGGKSKKSIYPVHAAVLYSDAISVQPYDSLIDDVFRQGGISEEYVSYDIEKRGTSSNIFTTRSVRPGAFFIQTLVMLGHRITKESFNHLLLSIGLAGSYGGATATTGTNLKTHFAGVYWGKIERSINAPSQLLEELKSDNETVATDLVEQITQLMQGKNAYPHHIDVKVLNAHVQKLIADFDSEPVNPDLKNDYEKAAVEMRDLFDAWFKQDKKGK
;
A
#
# COMPACT_ATOMS: atom_id res chain seq x y z
N MET A 1 16.40 14.82 6.41
CA MET A 1 17.04 14.14 5.28
C MET A 1 18.26 13.31 5.66
N ILE A 2 19.28 13.86 6.32
CA ILE A 2 20.51 13.15 6.75
C ILE A 2 20.22 11.96 7.68
N ILE A 3 19.26 12.08 8.61
CA ILE A 3 18.93 11.03 9.59
C ILE A 3 18.33 9.80 8.91
N ILE A 4 17.38 10.00 7.96
CA ILE A 4 16.78 8.89 7.21
C ILE A 4 17.87 8.17 6.40
N ASN A 5 18.70 8.91 5.69
CA ASN A 5 19.79 8.34 4.90
C ASN A 5 20.81 7.59 5.77
N THR A 6 21.11 8.08 6.97
CA THR A 6 22.09 7.44 7.86
C THR A 6 21.57 6.13 8.45
N HIS A 7 20.30 6.06 8.80
CA HIS A 7 19.70 4.83 9.33
C HIS A 7 19.46 3.79 8.23
N PHE A 8 18.95 4.20 7.07
CA PHE A 8 18.72 3.29 5.95
C PHE A 8 20.01 2.83 5.28
N SER A 9 21.07 3.63 5.28
CA SER A 9 22.38 3.15 4.78
C SER A 9 22.97 2.04 5.67
N LYS A 10 22.71 2.03 6.98
CA LYS A 10 23.08 0.90 7.85
C LYS A 10 22.26 -0.37 7.60
N LEU A 11 21.01 -0.23 7.20
CA LEU A 11 20.18 -1.36 6.78
C LEU A 11 20.61 -1.89 5.40
N ARG A 12 21.02 -1.01 4.50
CA ARG A 12 21.49 -1.35 3.16
C ARG A 12 22.73 -2.22 3.11
N THR A 13 23.66 -2.09 4.07
CA THR A 13 24.87 -2.93 4.14
C THR A 13 24.59 -4.40 4.44
N LYS A 14 23.33 -4.74 4.79
CA LYS A 14 22.90 -6.12 5.03
C LYS A 14 21.92 -6.64 3.98
N VAL A 15 21.54 -5.84 3.00
CA VAL A 15 20.74 -6.27 1.85
C VAL A 15 21.66 -6.96 0.87
N ILE A 16 21.53 -8.27 0.81
CA ILE A 16 22.00 -9.18 -0.23
C ILE A 16 23.24 -8.62 -0.94
N THR A 17 24.40 -8.88 -0.38
CA THR A 17 25.62 -8.85 -1.19
C THR A 17 25.54 -9.99 -2.19
N THR A 18 26.08 -9.80 -3.37
CA THR A 18 26.20 -10.86 -4.39
C THR A 18 26.88 -12.12 -3.83
N ASP A 19 27.63 -11.99 -2.74
CA ASP A 19 28.35 -13.05 -2.04
C ASP A 19 27.44 -13.93 -1.17
N ASP A 20 26.24 -13.44 -0.78
CA ASP A 20 25.25 -14.21 -0.02
C ASP A 20 24.31 -15.05 -0.94
N ILE A 21 24.48 -14.93 -2.23
CA ILE A 21 23.69 -15.68 -3.21
C ILE A 21 24.39 -17.00 -3.47
N THR A 22 23.90 -18.03 -2.81
CA THR A 22 24.34 -19.39 -3.07
C THR A 22 24.00 -19.79 -4.50
N GLU A 23 24.74 -20.73 -5.08
CA GLU A 23 24.60 -21.19 -6.49
C GLU A 23 23.22 -21.76 -6.85
N LYS A 24 22.28 -21.81 -5.92
CA LYS A 24 20.92 -22.31 -6.16
C LYS A 24 19.99 -21.15 -6.56
N PRO A 25 19.32 -21.25 -7.73
CA PRO A 25 18.55 -20.15 -8.34
C PRO A 25 17.33 -19.68 -7.54
N PHE A 26 17.06 -20.26 -6.37
CA PHE A 26 15.86 -19.96 -5.56
C PHE A 26 16.14 -19.69 -4.08
N ASP A 27 17.39 -19.70 -3.65
CA ASP A 27 17.73 -19.34 -2.28
C ASP A 27 17.79 -17.80 -2.17
N ILE A 28 16.61 -17.18 -2.14
CA ILE A 28 16.44 -15.95 -1.37
C ILE A 28 17.07 -16.24 -0.02
N PRO A 29 17.82 -15.32 0.62
CA PRO A 29 18.38 -15.57 1.95
C PRO A 29 17.28 -16.18 2.82
N VAL A 30 17.35 -17.49 3.00
CA VAL A 30 16.27 -18.30 3.61
C VAL A 30 16.13 -17.95 5.08
N LEU A 31 17.17 -17.30 5.63
CA LEU A 31 17.24 -16.90 7.03
C LEU A 31 17.55 -15.40 7.13
N PRO A 32 16.53 -14.53 6.90
CA PRO A 32 16.71 -13.10 7.07
C PRO A 32 17.06 -12.79 8.53
N GLU A 33 18.00 -11.89 8.75
CA GLU A 33 18.23 -11.35 10.10
C GLU A 33 16.96 -10.64 10.60
N ALA A 34 16.72 -10.75 11.91
CA ALA A 34 15.58 -10.11 12.55
C ALA A 34 15.70 -8.59 12.50
N GLN A 35 14.96 -7.97 11.61
CA GLN A 35 14.82 -6.52 11.47
C GLN A 35 13.45 -6.21 10.88
N CYS A 36 12.78 -5.20 11.40
CA CYS A 36 11.54 -4.69 10.82
C CYS A 36 11.48 -3.16 10.93
N ILE A 37 10.84 -2.55 9.94
CA ILE A 37 10.42 -1.15 9.97
C ILE A 37 8.90 -1.14 9.94
N VAL A 38 8.32 -0.30 10.78
CA VAL A 38 6.87 -0.18 10.95
C VAL A 38 6.45 1.25 10.67
N VAL A 39 5.41 1.39 9.87
CA VAL A 39 4.82 2.67 9.49
C VAL A 39 3.33 2.62 9.79
N PRO A 40 2.90 3.07 10.98
CA PRO A 40 1.48 3.24 11.26
C PRO A 40 0.93 4.42 10.47
N VAL A 41 -0.30 4.29 10.01
CA VAL A 41 -1.00 5.35 9.27
C VAL A 41 -2.44 5.48 9.73
N VAL A 42 -2.95 6.70 9.72
CA VAL A 42 -4.36 7.02 9.82
C VAL A 42 -4.88 7.32 8.42
N ARG A 43 -5.90 6.59 7.98
CA ARG A 43 -6.59 6.81 6.71
C ARG A 43 -7.87 7.59 6.98
N GLU A 44 -7.96 8.80 6.47
CA GLU A 44 -9.13 9.68 6.60
C GLU A 44 -9.98 9.61 5.33
N ALA A 45 -11.25 9.27 5.46
CA ALA A 45 -12.20 9.38 4.36
C ALA A 45 -12.57 10.87 4.16
N ILE A 46 -12.20 11.43 3.01
CA ILE A 46 -12.47 12.83 2.63
C ILE A 46 -13.61 12.95 1.60
N ALA A 47 -14.03 11.83 1.04
CA ALA A 47 -15.20 11.66 0.19
C ALA A 47 -15.77 10.24 0.40
N PRO A 48 -16.94 9.88 -0.12
CA PRO A 48 -17.52 8.55 0.06
C PRO A 48 -16.58 7.43 -0.37
N VAL A 49 -16.40 6.40 0.48
CA VAL A 49 -15.55 5.24 0.20
C VAL A 49 -16.40 3.98 0.13
N ILE A 50 -16.30 3.23 -0.97
CA ILE A 50 -17.04 1.99 -1.17
C ILE A 50 -16.11 0.80 -0.99
N ILE A 51 -16.30 0.05 0.09
CA ILE A 51 -15.47 -1.09 0.47
C ILE A 51 -16.35 -2.33 0.58
N ARG A 52 -16.32 -3.18 -0.45
CA ARG A 52 -17.14 -4.39 -0.53
C ARG A 52 -16.26 -5.59 -0.85
N ASN A 53 -16.29 -6.63 -0.02
CA ASN A 53 -15.51 -7.84 -0.24
C ASN A 53 -16.29 -9.12 0.05
N ASN A 54 -17.13 -9.10 1.07
CA ASN A 54 -17.88 -10.27 1.52
C ASN A 54 -19.25 -10.36 0.85
N ASP A 55 -19.81 -9.20 0.52
CA ASP A 55 -21.12 -9.06 -0.11
C ASP A 55 -21.06 -7.94 -1.16
N ALA A 56 -21.91 -8.03 -2.20
CA ALA A 56 -21.96 -7.03 -3.26
C ALA A 56 -22.59 -5.71 -2.79
N ASP A 57 -23.49 -5.77 -1.81
CA ASP A 57 -24.29 -4.63 -1.35
C ASP A 57 -23.87 -4.09 0.03
N MET A 58 -23.13 -4.87 0.82
CA MET A 58 -22.73 -4.51 2.17
C MET A 58 -21.30 -3.96 2.23
N ILE A 59 -21.09 -2.95 3.06
CA ILE A 59 -19.73 -2.52 3.43
C ILE A 59 -19.12 -3.60 4.32
N THR A 60 -17.86 -3.91 4.04
CA THR A 60 -17.12 -4.96 4.78
C THR A 60 -16.88 -4.53 6.22
N ASP A 61 -17.17 -5.39 7.15
CA ASP A 61 -17.13 -5.17 8.59
C ASP A 61 -16.25 -6.18 9.33
N ILE A 62 -16.04 -5.94 10.60
CA ILE A 62 -15.41 -6.82 11.57
C ILE A 62 -15.93 -6.48 12.97
N GLU A 63 -16.20 -7.51 13.77
CA GLU A 63 -16.52 -7.34 15.19
C GLU A 63 -15.24 -7.33 16.03
N LEU A 64 -15.03 -6.27 16.80
CA LEU A 64 -13.91 -6.11 17.74
C LEU A 64 -14.43 -5.60 19.09
N ALA A 65 -14.10 -6.28 20.16
CA ALA A 65 -14.50 -5.92 21.53
C ALA A 65 -16.02 -5.66 21.66
N ASN A 66 -16.85 -6.49 21.04
CA ASN A 66 -18.31 -6.39 20.97
C ASN A 66 -18.83 -5.14 20.22
N GLU A 67 -18.01 -4.52 19.40
CA GLU A 67 -18.39 -3.39 18.56
C GLU A 67 -18.14 -3.70 17.09
N LEU A 68 -19.14 -3.43 16.25
CA LEU A 68 -18.99 -3.60 14.81
C LEU A 68 -18.25 -2.39 14.21
N ARG A 69 -17.23 -2.66 13.41
CA ARG A 69 -16.38 -1.65 12.78
C ARG A 69 -16.26 -1.89 11.29
N VAL A 70 -16.01 -0.83 10.53
CA VAL A 70 -15.71 -0.97 9.09
C VAL A 70 -14.30 -1.53 8.92
N ARG A 71 -14.16 -2.51 8.03
CA ARG A 71 -12.89 -3.15 7.69
C ARG A 71 -12.54 -2.90 6.23
N MET A 72 -11.39 -2.30 5.99
CA MET A 72 -10.79 -2.20 4.66
C MET A 72 -9.67 -3.24 4.55
N ILE A 73 -9.90 -4.27 3.73
CA ILE A 73 -8.94 -5.37 3.59
C ILE A 73 -7.60 -4.87 3.04
N ALA A 74 -6.51 -5.34 3.62
CA ALA A 74 -5.14 -5.00 3.27
C ALA A 74 -4.84 -5.05 1.76
N SER A 75 -5.37 -6.04 1.05
CA SER A 75 -5.17 -6.19 -0.40
C SER A 75 -5.80 -5.05 -1.22
N LYS A 76 -6.82 -4.36 -0.71
CA LYS A 76 -7.47 -3.23 -1.40
C LYS A 76 -6.60 -1.98 -1.34
N THR A 77 -6.10 -1.62 -0.17
CA THR A 77 -5.17 -0.48 -0.02
C THR A 77 -3.86 -0.75 -0.76
N LYS A 78 -3.25 -1.90 -0.51
CA LYS A 78 -2.03 -2.33 -1.20
C LYS A 78 -2.16 -2.33 -2.72
N GLY A 79 -3.29 -2.79 -3.26
CA GLY A 79 -3.53 -2.83 -4.70
C GLY A 79 -3.59 -1.45 -5.34
N VAL A 80 -4.15 -0.45 -4.66
CA VAL A 80 -4.19 0.95 -5.12
C VAL A 80 -2.77 1.53 -5.13
N GLU A 81 -2.04 1.38 -4.03
CA GLU A 81 -0.70 1.93 -3.88
C GLU A 81 0.31 1.25 -4.82
N ARG A 82 0.19 -0.07 -5.02
CA ARG A 82 0.95 -0.79 -6.05
C ARG A 82 0.72 -0.24 -7.45
N ARG A 83 -0.54 0.05 -7.83
CA ARG A 83 -0.84 0.65 -9.14
C ARG A 83 -0.23 2.04 -9.26
N ARG A 84 -0.25 2.83 -8.19
CA ARG A 84 0.40 4.14 -8.15
C ARG A 84 1.91 4.00 -8.33
N GLY A 85 2.54 3.08 -7.62
CA GLY A 85 3.96 2.78 -7.79
C GLY A 85 4.32 2.38 -9.22
N SER A 86 3.48 1.56 -9.89
CA SER A 86 3.67 1.25 -11.30
C SER A 86 3.56 2.49 -12.21
N GLN A 87 2.67 3.43 -11.90
CA GLN A 87 2.55 4.69 -12.65
C GLN A 87 3.79 5.56 -12.47
N ILE A 88 4.32 5.66 -11.25
CA ILE A 88 5.58 6.36 -10.95
C ILE A 88 6.71 5.82 -11.83
N LEU A 89 6.92 4.51 -11.84
CA LEU A 89 7.98 3.89 -12.65
C LEU A 89 7.78 4.12 -14.15
N ARG A 90 6.54 4.10 -14.65
CA ARG A 90 6.25 4.40 -16.06
C ARG A 90 6.57 5.85 -16.42
N THR A 91 6.23 6.80 -15.56
CA THR A 91 6.56 8.22 -15.75
C THR A 91 8.07 8.44 -15.83
N LEU A 92 8.84 7.70 -15.03
CA LEU A 92 10.30 7.75 -15.04
C LEU A 92 10.94 6.94 -16.20
N GLY A 93 10.17 6.11 -16.91
CA GLY A 93 10.68 5.21 -17.94
C GLY A 93 11.50 4.02 -17.40
N LEU A 94 11.29 3.65 -16.12
CA LEU A 94 12.15 2.70 -15.40
C LEU A 94 11.42 1.41 -14.96
N GLY A 95 10.22 1.16 -15.46
CA GLY A 95 9.44 -0.04 -15.14
C GLY A 95 7.94 0.20 -15.18
N GLY A 96 7.20 -0.54 -14.36
CA GLY A 96 5.74 -0.43 -14.27
C GLY A 96 5.00 -0.93 -15.50
N CYS A 97 5.66 -1.67 -16.38
CA CYS A 97 5.14 -2.11 -17.69
C CYS A 97 4.23 -3.34 -17.60
N ALA A 98 4.26 -4.06 -16.48
CA ALA A 98 3.39 -5.20 -16.29
C ALA A 98 1.95 -4.75 -16.03
N ALA A 99 1.04 -5.09 -16.93
CA ALA A 99 -0.38 -4.96 -16.65
C ALA A 99 -0.74 -5.98 -15.56
N ALA A 100 -1.25 -5.48 -14.42
CA ALA A 100 -1.87 -6.21 -13.31
C ALA A 100 -1.46 -7.69 -13.17
N ASN A 101 -0.53 -7.99 -12.26
CA ASN A 101 -0.14 -9.35 -11.84
C ASN A 101 0.26 -10.31 -12.98
N LYS A 102 0.67 -9.79 -14.11
CA LYS A 102 1.17 -10.61 -15.21
C LYS A 102 2.67 -10.35 -15.36
N ALA A 103 3.47 -11.05 -14.58
CA ALA A 103 4.88 -11.28 -14.89
C ALA A 103 5.02 -12.11 -16.19
N TYR A 104 4.26 -11.75 -17.21
CA TYR A 104 4.18 -12.42 -18.50
C TYR A 104 4.97 -11.68 -19.56
N VAL A 105 6.26 -11.61 -19.38
CA VAL A 105 7.08 -11.46 -20.57
C VAL A 105 7.88 -12.75 -20.67
N LYS A 106 7.35 -13.69 -21.45
CA LYS A 106 7.86 -15.04 -21.61
C LYS A 106 9.34 -15.08 -22.02
N ASP A 107 9.79 -14.03 -22.66
CA ASP A 107 11.11 -13.95 -23.27
C ASP A 107 12.09 -13.03 -22.53
N GLU A 108 11.59 -12.13 -21.65
CA GLU A 108 12.42 -11.19 -20.88
C GLU A 108 11.86 -10.93 -19.49
N PRO A 109 11.87 -11.93 -18.59
CA PRO A 109 11.30 -11.80 -17.27
C PRO A 109 11.95 -10.69 -16.40
N SER A 110 13.21 -10.37 -16.66
CA SER A 110 13.90 -9.24 -16.00
C SER A 110 13.29 -7.87 -16.30
N LYS A 111 12.57 -7.70 -17.43
CA LYS A 111 11.87 -6.45 -17.73
C LYS A 111 10.63 -6.23 -16.89
N VAL A 112 10.12 -7.26 -16.26
CA VAL A 112 8.91 -7.24 -15.44
C VAL A 112 9.22 -7.13 -13.97
N PHE A 113 10.40 -7.59 -13.56
CA PHE A 113 10.89 -7.45 -12.21
C PHE A 113 11.49 -6.05 -12.03
N ASP A 114 10.76 -5.19 -11.37
CA ASP A 114 11.14 -3.82 -11.11
C ASP A 114 11.03 -3.50 -9.61
N LEU A 115 11.39 -2.27 -9.24
CA LEU A 115 11.32 -1.81 -7.86
C LEU A 115 9.90 -1.93 -7.27
N ASN A 116 8.85 -1.72 -8.07
CA ASN A 116 7.48 -1.87 -7.63
C ASN A 116 7.12 -3.33 -7.32
N THR A 117 7.56 -4.26 -8.16
CA THR A 117 7.42 -5.71 -7.92
C THR A 117 8.19 -6.15 -6.67
N PHE A 118 9.40 -5.62 -6.46
CA PHE A 118 10.18 -5.88 -5.27
C PHE A 118 9.48 -5.41 -3.99
N VAL A 119 8.90 -4.21 -4.00
CA VAL A 119 8.22 -3.63 -2.83
C VAL A 119 6.89 -4.32 -2.56
N PHE A 120 6.01 -4.42 -3.56
CA PHE A 120 4.64 -4.87 -3.37
C PHE A 120 4.41 -6.36 -3.63
N GLY A 121 5.39 -7.04 -4.19
CA GLY A 121 5.30 -8.44 -4.56
C GLY A 121 4.56 -8.68 -5.87
N ASP A 122 4.64 -9.90 -6.36
CA ASP A 122 3.86 -10.38 -7.50
C ASP A 122 3.46 -11.84 -7.30
N ALA A 123 2.17 -12.11 -7.48
CA ALA A 123 1.67 -13.47 -7.43
C ALA A 123 1.79 -14.09 -8.83
N ALA A 124 2.47 -15.23 -8.91
CA ALA A 124 2.43 -16.05 -10.10
C ALA A 124 1.10 -16.81 -10.14
N PRO A 125 0.15 -16.49 -11.03
CA PRO A 125 -1.05 -17.29 -11.16
C PRO A 125 -0.65 -18.69 -11.64
N GLY A 126 -0.98 -19.72 -10.86
CA GLY A 126 -0.75 -21.11 -11.20
C GLY A 126 -1.45 -21.45 -12.51
N GLY A 127 -0.71 -21.44 -13.62
CA GLY A 127 -1.18 -21.89 -14.92
C GLY A 127 -0.71 -23.31 -15.21
N LYS A 128 -1.48 -24.09 -15.94
CA LYS A 128 -1.13 -25.44 -16.41
C LYS A 128 0.10 -25.48 -17.36
N SER A 129 0.75 -24.36 -17.64
CA SER A 129 1.93 -24.32 -18.47
C SER A 129 3.18 -24.49 -17.59
N LYS A 130 3.99 -25.47 -17.92
CA LYS A 130 5.25 -25.84 -17.26
C LYS A 130 6.37 -24.77 -17.33
N LYS A 131 6.07 -23.54 -17.73
CA LYS A 131 7.06 -22.45 -17.74
C LYS A 131 6.85 -21.61 -16.48
N SER A 132 7.78 -21.75 -15.58
CA SER A 132 7.79 -21.17 -14.24
C SER A 132 7.71 -19.65 -14.30
N ILE A 133 6.61 -19.13 -13.74
CA ILE A 133 6.49 -17.76 -13.32
C ILE A 133 7.05 -17.72 -11.90
N TYR A 134 7.95 -16.80 -11.63
CA TYR A 134 8.59 -16.69 -10.33
C TYR A 134 7.74 -15.80 -9.41
N PRO A 135 7.13 -16.35 -8.34
CA PRO A 135 6.41 -15.52 -7.36
C PRO A 135 7.42 -14.68 -6.60
N VAL A 136 7.13 -13.40 -6.46
CA VAL A 136 7.93 -12.47 -5.67
C VAL A 136 7.16 -12.10 -4.41
N HIS A 137 7.70 -12.49 -3.26
CA HIS A 137 7.13 -12.05 -1.97
C HIS A 137 7.31 -10.55 -1.81
N ALA A 138 6.27 -9.88 -1.29
CA ALA A 138 6.34 -8.46 -1.01
C ALA A 138 7.39 -8.12 0.05
N ALA A 139 8.09 -7.01 -0.12
CA ALA A 139 8.92 -6.44 0.94
C ALA A 139 8.08 -5.79 2.04
N VAL A 140 6.87 -5.33 1.71
CA VAL A 140 5.94 -4.69 2.63
C VAL A 140 4.73 -5.58 2.92
N LEU A 141 4.42 -5.70 4.20
CA LEU A 141 3.21 -6.35 4.73
C LEU A 141 2.23 -5.25 5.13
N TYR A 142 0.96 -5.47 4.84
CA TYR A 142 -0.14 -4.57 5.19
C TYR A 142 -1.05 -5.26 6.19
N SER A 143 -1.41 -4.58 7.27
CA SER A 143 -2.56 -4.98 8.05
C SER A 143 -3.85 -4.58 7.33
N ASP A 144 -4.98 -5.13 7.75
CA ASP A 144 -6.27 -4.52 7.40
C ASP A 144 -6.35 -3.13 8.04
N ALA A 145 -7.09 -2.21 7.42
CA ALA A 145 -7.40 -0.93 8.00
C ALA A 145 -8.78 -1.03 8.68
N ILE A 146 -8.84 -0.67 9.97
CA ILE A 146 -10.06 -0.83 10.79
C ILE A 146 -10.51 0.55 11.25
N SER A 147 -11.82 0.81 11.16
CA SER A 147 -12.36 2.11 11.53
C SER A 147 -12.22 2.39 13.02
N VAL A 148 -11.96 3.67 13.35
CA VAL A 148 -11.93 4.17 14.72
C VAL A 148 -13.35 4.32 15.27
N GLN A 149 -14.26 4.78 14.41
CA GLN A 149 -15.66 4.96 14.80
C GLN A 149 -16.44 3.64 14.55
N PRO A 150 -17.56 3.44 15.26
CA PRO A 150 -18.47 2.31 15.06
C PRO A 150 -19.08 2.28 13.65
N TYR A 151 -19.37 1.08 13.15
CA TYR A 151 -19.93 0.83 11.82
C TYR A 151 -21.19 1.68 11.57
N ASP A 152 -22.17 1.61 12.47
CA ASP A 152 -23.48 2.27 12.30
C ASP A 152 -23.38 3.79 12.18
N SER A 153 -22.31 4.37 12.76
CA SER A 153 -22.06 5.80 12.68
C SER A 153 -21.44 6.23 11.34
N LEU A 154 -20.94 5.30 10.54
CA LEU A 154 -20.13 5.57 9.36
C LEU A 154 -20.83 5.29 8.04
N ILE A 155 -21.93 4.55 8.05
CA ILE A 155 -22.57 4.09 6.80
C ILE A 155 -23.59 5.09 6.32
N ASP A 156 -23.46 5.46 5.04
CA ASP A 156 -24.44 6.23 4.30
C ASP A 156 -25.05 5.38 3.19
N ASP A 157 -26.38 5.38 3.13
CA ASP A 157 -27.16 4.80 2.04
C ASP A 157 -27.62 5.90 1.08
N VAL A 158 -27.11 5.85 -0.14
CA VAL A 158 -27.47 6.80 -1.21
C VAL A 158 -28.31 6.10 -2.25
N PHE A 159 -29.49 6.63 -2.49
CA PHE A 159 -30.37 6.16 -3.55
C PHE A 159 -29.90 6.73 -4.90
N ARG A 160 -29.79 5.87 -5.89
CA ARG A 160 -29.47 6.25 -7.26
C ARG A 160 -30.53 5.71 -8.19
N GLN A 161 -30.97 6.55 -9.11
CA GLN A 161 -31.86 6.17 -10.20
C GLN A 161 -31.00 5.98 -11.46
N GLY A 162 -31.23 4.86 -12.17
CA GLY A 162 -30.49 4.57 -13.42
C GLY A 162 -31.09 5.32 -14.60
N GLY A 163 -30.24 5.80 -15.50
CA GLY A 163 -30.62 6.30 -16.82
C GLY A 163 -31.59 7.48 -16.78
N ILE A 164 -31.16 8.65 -16.35
CA ILE A 164 -31.96 9.88 -16.41
C ILE A 164 -31.79 10.47 -17.81
N SER A 165 -32.92 10.63 -18.54
CA SER A 165 -32.96 11.37 -19.80
C SER A 165 -32.86 12.90 -19.59
N GLU A 166 -32.65 13.66 -20.64
CA GLU A 166 -32.65 15.14 -20.56
C GLU A 166 -33.95 15.71 -19.95
N GLU A 167 -35.05 14.94 -19.99
CA GLU A 167 -36.33 15.28 -19.37
C GLU A 167 -36.44 14.85 -17.90
N TYR A 168 -35.32 14.45 -17.26
CA TYR A 168 -35.25 13.95 -15.87
C TYR A 168 -36.07 12.69 -15.60
N VAL A 169 -36.39 11.92 -16.64
CA VAL A 169 -37.14 10.67 -16.53
C VAL A 169 -36.19 9.49 -16.78
N SER A 170 -36.19 8.51 -15.87
CA SER A 170 -35.50 7.25 -16.06
C SER A 170 -36.22 6.39 -17.08
N TYR A 171 -35.55 6.00 -18.17
CA TYR A 171 -36.14 5.22 -19.27
C TYR A 171 -35.57 3.80 -19.30
N ASP A 172 -36.46 2.81 -19.32
CA ASP A 172 -36.09 1.40 -19.47
C ASP A 172 -36.29 1.02 -20.96
N ILE A 173 -35.21 0.74 -21.64
CA ILE A 173 -35.18 0.41 -23.08
C ILE A 173 -35.96 -0.88 -23.36
N GLU A 174 -35.92 -1.87 -22.47
CA GLU A 174 -36.59 -3.16 -22.66
C GLU A 174 -38.11 -3.00 -22.48
N LYS A 175 -38.53 -2.23 -21.50
CA LYS A 175 -39.94 -1.96 -21.20
C LYS A 175 -40.54 -0.83 -22.01
N ARG A 176 -39.72 -0.08 -22.77
CA ARG A 176 -40.11 1.12 -23.52
C ARG A 176 -40.93 2.11 -22.69
N GLY A 177 -40.53 2.32 -21.46
CA GLY A 177 -41.23 3.17 -20.51
C GLY A 177 -40.34 3.70 -19.41
N THR A 178 -40.92 4.45 -18.45
CA THR A 178 -40.20 4.95 -17.29
C THR A 178 -39.72 3.81 -16.39
N SER A 179 -38.45 3.82 -16.00
CA SER A 179 -37.89 2.87 -15.04
C SER A 179 -38.09 3.39 -13.62
N SER A 180 -38.66 2.55 -12.76
CA SER A 180 -38.75 2.81 -11.32
C SER A 180 -37.59 2.18 -10.53
N ASN A 181 -36.56 1.68 -11.20
CA ASN A 181 -35.46 1.00 -10.55
C ASN A 181 -34.61 2.00 -9.76
N ILE A 182 -34.71 1.94 -8.45
CA ILE A 182 -33.89 2.68 -7.51
C ILE A 182 -32.81 1.71 -6.99
N PHE A 183 -31.56 2.12 -7.14
CA PHE A 183 -30.42 1.35 -6.62
C PHE A 183 -29.91 2.02 -5.35
N THR A 184 -29.79 1.26 -4.28
CA THR A 184 -29.13 1.74 -3.06
C THR A 184 -27.63 1.50 -3.18
N THR A 185 -26.85 2.53 -2.94
CA THR A 185 -25.39 2.42 -2.85
C THR A 185 -24.96 2.76 -1.45
N ARG A 186 -24.40 1.79 -0.75
CA ARG A 186 -23.78 1.98 0.58
C ARG A 186 -22.35 2.44 0.44
N SER A 187 -21.99 3.43 1.22
CA SER A 187 -20.63 3.94 1.30
C SER A 187 -20.27 4.32 2.73
N VAL A 188 -18.98 4.36 3.01
CA VAL A 188 -18.46 5.00 4.21
C VAL A 188 -18.43 6.49 3.96
N ARG A 189 -19.01 7.25 4.88
CA ARG A 189 -19.11 8.71 4.80
C ARG A 189 -17.75 9.39 5.05
N PRO A 190 -17.55 10.62 4.56
CA PRO A 190 -16.42 11.47 4.94
C PRO A 190 -16.34 11.68 6.45
N GLY A 191 -15.12 11.85 6.96
CA GLY A 191 -14.85 11.96 8.40
C GLY A 191 -14.63 10.62 9.11
N ALA A 192 -14.71 9.49 8.40
CA ALA A 192 -14.29 8.20 8.93
C ALA A 192 -12.76 8.09 9.00
N PHE A 193 -12.24 7.59 10.11
CA PHE A 193 -10.82 7.31 10.30
C PHE A 193 -10.58 5.82 10.39
N PHE A 194 -9.50 5.35 9.75
CA PHE A 194 -9.07 3.95 9.80
C PHE A 194 -7.62 3.89 10.26
N ILE A 195 -7.32 2.98 11.17
CA ILE A 195 -5.95 2.66 11.58
C ILE A 195 -5.44 1.51 10.74
N GLN A 196 -4.24 1.68 10.18
CA GLN A 196 -3.54 0.66 9.43
C GLN A 196 -2.06 0.68 9.76
N THR A 197 -1.41 -0.47 9.73
CA THR A 197 0.02 -0.58 9.96
C THR A 197 0.69 -1.29 8.78
N LEU A 198 1.79 -0.71 8.32
CA LEU A 198 2.64 -1.28 7.30
C LEU A 198 3.94 -1.74 7.94
N VAL A 199 4.40 -2.94 7.58
CA VAL A 199 5.65 -3.51 8.10
C VAL A 199 6.53 -3.90 6.94
N MET A 200 7.77 -3.40 6.91
CA MET A 200 8.79 -3.89 5.98
C MET A 200 9.80 -4.77 6.72
N LEU A 201 10.13 -5.90 6.12
CA LEU A 201 11.09 -6.84 6.68
C LEU A 201 12.52 -6.46 6.29
N GLY A 202 13.45 -6.51 7.25
CA GLY A 202 14.75 -5.88 7.18
C GLY A 202 15.63 -6.25 6.00
N HIS A 203 15.59 -7.51 5.56
CA HIS A 203 16.39 -7.99 4.42
C HIS A 203 15.93 -7.49 3.04
N ARG A 204 14.79 -6.79 2.99
CA ARG A 204 14.21 -6.22 1.76
C ARG A 204 14.03 -4.71 1.84
N ILE A 205 14.64 -4.05 2.80
CA ILE A 205 14.55 -2.62 2.95
C ILE A 205 15.80 -1.97 2.37
N THR A 206 15.63 -1.23 1.28
CA THR A 206 16.61 -0.29 0.79
C THR A 206 16.04 1.12 0.91
N LYS A 207 16.89 2.14 0.82
CA LYS A 207 16.45 3.54 0.78
C LYS A 207 15.43 3.73 -0.35
N GLU A 208 15.73 3.19 -1.52
CA GLU A 208 14.92 3.32 -2.72
C GLU A 208 13.58 2.59 -2.59
N SER A 209 13.57 1.37 -2.01
CA SER A 209 12.33 0.62 -1.78
C SER A 209 11.42 1.31 -0.77
N PHE A 210 11.99 1.90 0.28
CA PHE A 210 11.22 2.66 1.26
C PHE A 210 10.68 3.97 0.68
N ASN A 211 11.51 4.73 -0.04
CA ASN A 211 11.07 5.95 -0.71
C ASN A 211 9.98 5.67 -1.75
N HIS A 212 10.10 4.56 -2.49
CA HIS A 212 9.07 4.14 -3.45
C HIS A 212 7.74 3.82 -2.77
N LEU A 213 7.77 3.14 -1.62
CA LEU A 213 6.58 2.89 -0.80
C LEU A 213 5.94 4.20 -0.36
N LEU A 214 6.72 5.10 0.24
CA LEU A 214 6.23 6.39 0.74
C LEU A 214 5.64 7.26 -0.37
N LEU A 215 6.31 7.34 -1.52
CA LEU A 215 5.83 8.10 -2.68
C LEU A 215 4.56 7.47 -3.26
N SER A 216 4.49 6.14 -3.33
CA SER A 216 3.30 5.42 -3.80
C SER A 216 2.07 5.67 -2.92
N ILE A 217 2.25 5.73 -1.59
CA ILE A 217 1.20 6.08 -0.64
C ILE A 217 0.84 7.55 -0.74
N GLY A 218 1.84 8.44 -0.77
CA GLY A 218 1.63 9.88 -0.80
C GLY A 218 0.89 10.38 -2.05
N LEU A 219 1.04 9.69 -3.18
CA LEU A 219 0.36 10.01 -4.44
C LEU A 219 -0.94 9.22 -4.64
N ALA A 220 -1.29 8.27 -3.76
CA ALA A 220 -2.54 7.53 -3.84
C ALA A 220 -3.65 8.28 -3.11
N GLY A 221 -4.83 8.37 -3.72
CA GLY A 221 -5.95 9.10 -3.12
C GLY A 221 -7.33 8.50 -3.44
N SER A 222 -7.41 7.61 -4.45
CA SER A 222 -8.68 7.03 -4.90
C SER A 222 -8.73 5.55 -4.56
N TYR A 223 -9.52 5.19 -3.55
CA TYR A 223 -9.57 3.84 -2.99
C TYR A 223 -10.98 3.25 -3.07
N GLY A 224 -11.06 1.92 -3.06
CA GLY A 224 -12.33 1.19 -3.08
C GLY A 224 -12.96 1.07 -4.46
N GLY A 225 -14.28 0.86 -4.47
CA GLY A 225 -15.09 0.75 -5.68
C GLY A 225 -15.61 2.09 -6.17
N ALA A 226 -16.11 2.13 -7.42
CA ALA A 226 -16.76 3.28 -8.04
C ALA A 226 -15.96 4.61 -7.97
N THR A 227 -14.63 4.54 -8.04
CA THR A 227 -13.74 5.72 -7.94
C THR A 227 -13.96 6.74 -9.05
N ALA A 228 -14.55 6.34 -10.19
CA ALA A 228 -14.98 7.26 -11.23
C ALA A 228 -16.06 8.27 -10.76
N THR A 229 -16.81 7.91 -9.73
CA THR A 229 -17.86 8.77 -9.15
C THR A 229 -17.53 9.31 -7.77
N THR A 230 -16.61 8.68 -7.05
CA THR A 230 -16.16 9.14 -5.72
C THR A 230 -14.88 9.97 -5.77
N GLY A 231 -14.09 9.83 -6.84
CA GLY A 231 -12.85 10.59 -7.04
C GLY A 231 -11.76 10.27 -6.02
N THR A 232 -11.03 11.30 -5.61
CA THR A 232 -10.09 11.23 -4.50
C THR A 232 -10.86 11.20 -3.19
N ASN A 233 -10.74 10.10 -2.45
CA ASN A 233 -11.64 9.81 -1.33
C ASN A 233 -10.94 9.40 -0.03
N LEU A 234 -9.65 9.11 -0.07
CA LEU A 234 -8.87 8.86 1.14
C LEU A 234 -7.63 9.75 1.18
N LYS A 235 -7.37 10.29 2.36
CA LYS A 235 -6.13 10.98 2.72
C LYS A 235 -5.38 10.13 3.74
N THR A 236 -4.08 9.98 3.54
CA THR A 236 -3.22 9.24 4.45
C THR A 236 -2.40 10.17 5.32
N HIS A 237 -2.46 9.96 6.62
CA HIS A 237 -1.63 10.64 7.62
C HIS A 237 -0.64 9.63 8.18
N PHE A 238 0.64 9.89 8.04
CA PHE A 238 1.69 9.06 8.60
C PHE A 238 1.86 9.35 10.10
N ALA A 239 1.96 8.31 10.91
CA ALA A 239 2.16 8.42 12.35
C ALA A 239 3.61 8.07 12.78
N GLY A 240 4.59 8.37 11.92
CA GLY A 240 6.00 8.13 12.17
C GLY A 240 6.53 6.85 11.53
N VAL A 241 7.81 6.58 11.76
CA VAL A 241 8.50 5.35 11.37
C VAL A 241 9.18 4.79 12.59
N TYR A 242 8.98 3.50 12.84
CA TYR A 242 9.50 2.79 14.00
C TYR A 242 10.27 1.57 13.56
N TRP A 243 11.34 1.19 14.26
CA TRP A 243 12.07 -0.03 13.90
C TRP A 243 12.69 -0.75 15.09
N GLY A 244 12.87 -2.04 14.91
CA GLY A 244 13.43 -2.96 15.87
C GLY A 244 13.82 -4.27 15.23
N LYS A 245 14.11 -5.27 16.07
CA LYS A 245 14.51 -6.59 15.57
C LYS A 245 13.36 -7.42 15.05
N ILE A 246 12.20 -7.32 15.67
CA ILE A 246 10.97 -8.06 15.29
C ILE A 246 9.75 -7.18 15.49
N GLU A 247 8.64 -7.56 14.87
CA GLU A 247 7.34 -6.94 15.04
C GLU A 247 6.85 -7.06 16.49
N ARG A 248 6.06 -6.08 16.91
CA ARG A 248 5.39 -6.04 18.21
C ARG A 248 3.88 -6.23 18.03
N SER A 249 3.20 -6.74 19.08
CA SER A 249 1.72 -6.85 19.06
C SER A 249 1.02 -5.52 18.83
N ILE A 250 1.60 -4.42 19.28
CA ILE A 250 1.10 -3.06 19.06
C ILE A 250 0.99 -2.68 17.58
N ASN A 251 1.57 -3.44 16.66
CA ASN A 251 1.37 -3.24 15.23
C ASN A 251 -0.01 -3.66 14.74
N ALA A 252 -0.71 -4.50 15.49
CA ALA A 252 -2.06 -4.89 15.12
C ALA A 252 -3.01 -3.69 15.30
N PRO A 253 -3.79 -3.31 14.27
CA PRO A 253 -4.75 -2.22 14.40
C PRO A 253 -5.74 -2.40 15.54
N SER A 254 -6.13 -3.64 15.86
CA SER A 254 -6.98 -3.94 17.02
C SER A 254 -6.34 -3.52 18.34
N GLN A 255 -5.06 -3.79 18.52
CA GLN A 255 -4.33 -3.40 19.75
C GLN A 255 -4.19 -1.87 19.85
N LEU A 256 -3.93 -1.20 18.72
CA LEU A 256 -3.93 0.28 18.72
C LEU A 256 -5.31 0.82 19.07
N LEU A 257 -6.38 0.27 18.51
CA LEU A 257 -7.75 0.71 18.77
C LEU A 257 -8.20 0.52 20.21
N GLU A 258 -7.73 -0.51 20.91
CA GLU A 258 -8.02 -0.73 22.33
C GLU A 258 -7.44 0.38 23.23
N GLU A 259 -6.33 0.98 22.83
CA GLU A 259 -5.62 2.01 23.60
C GLU A 259 -5.99 3.44 23.16
N LEU A 260 -6.58 3.61 21.96
CA LEU A 260 -6.94 4.92 21.44
C LEU A 260 -8.21 5.45 22.11
N LYS A 261 -8.18 6.73 22.43
CA LYS A 261 -9.34 7.48 22.89
C LYS A 261 -9.91 8.30 21.74
N SER A 262 -11.13 8.07 21.39
CA SER A 262 -11.83 8.82 20.35
C SER A 262 -13.22 9.23 20.79
N ASP A 263 -13.63 10.41 20.36
CA ASP A 263 -14.97 10.97 20.49
C ASP A 263 -15.44 11.56 19.17
N ASN A 264 -16.56 12.25 19.18
CA ASN A 264 -17.14 12.84 17.96
C ASN A 264 -16.35 14.04 17.41
N GLU A 265 -15.44 14.61 18.21
CA GLU A 265 -14.61 15.76 17.85
C GLU A 265 -13.19 15.35 17.48
N THR A 266 -12.86 14.04 17.59
CA THR A 266 -11.53 13.52 17.30
C THR A 266 -11.15 13.79 15.84
N VAL A 267 -9.97 14.38 15.64
CA VAL A 267 -9.40 14.66 14.31
C VAL A 267 -8.17 13.78 14.03
N ALA A 268 -7.76 13.71 12.79
CA ALA A 268 -6.64 12.86 12.37
C ALA A 268 -5.34 13.15 13.14
N THR A 269 -5.08 14.42 13.49
CA THR A 269 -3.88 14.84 14.24
C THR A 269 -3.83 14.23 15.63
N ASP A 270 -4.97 14.13 16.30
CA ASP A 270 -5.06 13.57 17.66
C ASP A 270 -4.78 12.07 17.65
N LEU A 271 -5.32 11.37 16.64
CA LEU A 271 -5.05 9.95 16.44
C LEU A 271 -3.58 9.69 16.12
N VAL A 272 -2.97 10.52 15.27
CA VAL A 272 -1.54 10.44 14.94
C VAL A 272 -0.69 10.66 16.21
N GLU A 273 -1.05 11.62 17.05
CA GLU A 273 -0.32 11.90 18.30
C GLU A 273 -0.42 10.71 19.27
N GLN A 274 -1.63 10.20 19.50
CA GLN A 274 -1.86 9.05 20.37
C GLN A 274 -1.09 7.80 19.87
N ILE A 275 -1.18 7.49 18.57
CA ILE A 275 -0.41 6.37 17.96
C ILE A 275 1.09 6.59 18.18
N THR A 276 1.58 7.80 18.00
CA THR A 276 3.00 8.13 18.20
C THR A 276 3.43 7.84 19.63
N GLN A 277 2.62 8.22 20.61
CA GLN A 277 2.88 7.97 22.05
C GLN A 277 2.89 6.46 22.35
N LEU A 278 1.94 5.70 21.80
CA LEU A 278 1.87 4.25 21.97
C LEU A 278 3.10 3.54 21.34
N MET A 279 3.48 3.94 20.14
CA MET A 279 4.60 3.35 19.40
C MET A 279 5.97 3.72 19.99
N GLN A 280 6.06 4.75 20.82
CA GLN A 280 7.24 5.13 21.59
C GLN A 280 7.21 4.62 23.05
N GLY A 281 6.14 3.93 23.42
CA GLY A 281 5.97 3.36 24.75
C GLY A 281 7.05 2.35 25.15
N LYS A 282 7.14 2.02 26.44
CA LYS A 282 8.21 1.20 27.04
C LYS A 282 8.42 -0.16 26.37
N ASN A 283 7.36 -0.77 25.83
CA ASN A 283 7.40 -2.10 25.21
C ASN A 283 7.29 -2.04 23.68
N ALA A 284 7.33 -0.85 23.10
CA ALA A 284 7.21 -0.64 21.66
C ALA A 284 8.61 -0.70 20.98
N TYR A 285 8.94 0.29 20.18
CA TYR A 285 10.14 0.28 19.35
C TYR A 285 11.26 1.15 19.94
N PRO A 286 12.52 0.65 19.94
CA PRO A 286 13.64 1.41 20.50
C PRO A 286 14.08 2.59 19.64
N HIS A 287 13.67 2.61 18.36
CA HIS A 287 14.09 3.63 17.40
C HIS A 287 12.89 4.15 16.61
N HIS A 288 12.91 5.43 16.30
CA HIS A 288 11.85 6.07 15.53
C HIS A 288 12.35 7.28 14.72
N ILE A 289 11.54 7.68 13.75
CA ILE A 289 11.62 8.96 13.04
C ILE A 289 10.30 9.67 13.29
N ASP A 290 10.40 10.91 13.74
CA ASP A 290 9.24 11.73 14.08
C ASP A 290 8.33 11.99 12.87
N VAL A 291 7.04 12.15 13.16
CA VAL A 291 5.98 12.45 12.18
C VAL A 291 6.33 13.66 11.32
N LYS A 292 6.84 14.75 11.92
CA LYS A 292 7.20 15.98 11.19
C LYS A 292 8.32 15.72 10.17
N VAL A 293 9.33 14.97 10.57
CA VAL A 293 10.48 14.62 9.69
C VAL A 293 10.01 13.72 8.54
N LEU A 294 9.18 12.73 8.85
CA LEU A 294 8.63 11.82 7.84
C LEU A 294 7.75 12.56 6.84
N ASN A 295 6.81 13.38 7.31
CA ASN A 295 5.92 14.16 6.44
C ASN A 295 6.69 15.13 5.55
N ALA A 296 7.69 15.83 6.09
CA ALA A 296 8.57 16.70 5.29
C ALA A 296 9.31 15.92 4.19
N HIS A 297 9.76 14.69 4.50
CA HIS A 297 10.40 13.81 3.53
C HIS A 297 9.44 13.35 2.44
N VAL A 298 8.21 12.94 2.79
CA VAL A 298 7.19 12.54 1.82
C VAL A 298 6.81 13.71 0.92
N GLN A 299 6.59 14.89 1.48
CA GLN A 299 6.29 16.10 0.69
C GLN A 299 7.42 16.44 -0.26
N LYS A 300 8.68 16.30 0.18
CA LYS A 300 9.84 16.48 -0.70
C LYS A 300 9.85 15.46 -1.84
N LEU A 301 9.60 14.17 -1.57
CA LEU A 301 9.54 13.13 -2.61
C LEU A 301 8.46 13.46 -3.65
N ILE A 302 7.29 13.93 -3.21
CA ILE A 302 6.19 14.34 -4.10
C ILE A 302 6.63 15.55 -4.95
N ALA A 303 7.18 16.59 -4.34
CA ALA A 303 7.62 17.79 -5.04
C ALA A 303 8.75 17.49 -6.04
N ASP A 304 9.70 16.61 -5.67
CA ASP A 304 10.78 16.18 -6.56
C ASP A 304 10.24 15.37 -7.76
N PHE A 305 9.17 14.58 -7.55
CA PHE A 305 8.52 13.83 -8.62
C PHE A 305 7.66 14.70 -9.54
N ASP A 306 6.96 15.70 -8.98
CA ASP A 306 6.07 16.61 -9.73
C ASP A 306 6.83 17.74 -10.45
N SER A 307 8.15 17.89 -10.20
CA SER A 307 8.95 18.90 -10.90
C SER A 307 9.09 18.58 -12.39
N GLU A 308 9.16 19.63 -13.23
CA GLU A 308 9.37 19.50 -14.68
C GLU A 308 10.67 20.20 -15.11
N PRO A 309 11.70 19.45 -15.52
CA PRO A 309 11.80 17.97 -15.51
C PRO A 309 11.83 17.41 -14.08
N VAL A 310 11.50 16.13 -13.95
CA VAL A 310 11.60 15.41 -12.66
C VAL A 310 12.97 15.63 -12.05
N ASN A 311 13.01 15.89 -10.73
CA ASN A 311 14.25 16.19 -10.03
C ASN A 311 15.34 15.16 -10.37
N PRO A 312 16.53 15.59 -10.83
CA PRO A 312 17.60 14.71 -11.28
C PRO A 312 18.09 13.73 -10.20
N ASP A 313 18.13 14.16 -8.92
CA ASP A 313 18.57 13.31 -7.82
C ASP A 313 17.58 12.16 -7.59
N LEU A 314 16.27 12.46 -7.60
CA LEU A 314 15.23 11.45 -7.49
C LEU A 314 15.32 10.47 -8.66
N LYS A 315 15.41 10.98 -9.88
CA LYS A 315 15.53 10.14 -11.08
C LYS A 315 16.76 9.23 -11.04
N ASN A 316 17.91 9.77 -10.64
CA ASN A 316 19.15 9.00 -10.50
C ASN A 316 19.05 7.89 -9.42
N ASP A 317 18.39 8.17 -8.28
CA ASP A 317 18.13 7.15 -7.26
C ASP A 317 17.28 6.00 -7.84
N TYR A 318 16.25 6.31 -8.64
CA TYR A 318 15.44 5.29 -9.30
C TYR A 318 16.16 4.55 -10.42
N GLU A 319 17.03 5.22 -11.18
CA GLU A 319 17.89 4.58 -12.20
C GLU A 319 18.85 3.57 -11.58
N LYS A 320 19.48 3.91 -10.46
CA LYS A 320 20.31 2.99 -9.67
C LYS A 320 19.52 1.80 -9.17
N ALA A 321 18.33 2.06 -8.60
CA ALA A 321 17.46 0.99 -8.15
C ALA A 321 17.04 0.05 -9.30
N ALA A 322 16.79 0.57 -10.50
CA ALA A 322 16.45 -0.25 -11.65
C ALA A 322 17.58 -1.17 -12.09
N VAL A 323 18.86 -0.74 -11.98
CA VAL A 323 20.02 -1.58 -12.21
C VAL A 323 20.14 -2.65 -11.14
N GLU A 324 20.07 -2.25 -9.86
CA GLU A 324 20.13 -3.18 -8.72
C GLU A 324 19.03 -4.26 -8.79
N MET A 325 17.82 -3.90 -9.23
CA MET A 325 16.73 -4.87 -9.39
C MET A 325 16.99 -5.88 -10.51
N ARG A 326 17.61 -5.46 -11.60
CA ARG A 326 18.01 -6.40 -12.69
C ARG A 326 19.08 -7.37 -12.22
N ASP A 327 20.11 -6.87 -11.56
CA ASP A 327 21.18 -7.70 -11.02
C ASP A 327 20.65 -8.69 -9.98
N LEU A 328 19.75 -8.23 -9.10
CA LEU A 328 19.07 -9.06 -8.13
C LEU A 328 18.22 -10.15 -8.79
N PHE A 329 17.45 -9.78 -9.82
CA PHE A 329 16.66 -10.75 -10.58
C PHE A 329 17.55 -11.82 -11.22
N ASP A 330 18.63 -11.42 -11.86
CA ASP A 330 19.57 -12.35 -12.52
C ASP A 330 20.23 -13.29 -11.50
N ALA A 331 20.51 -12.79 -10.31
CA ALA A 331 21.06 -13.59 -9.22
C ALA A 331 20.03 -14.57 -8.64
N TRP A 332 18.80 -14.14 -8.40
CA TRP A 332 17.74 -14.98 -7.81
C TRP A 332 17.14 -15.98 -8.79
N PHE A 333 17.04 -15.60 -10.07
CA PHE A 333 16.33 -16.37 -11.10
C PHE A 333 17.24 -16.78 -12.25
N LYS A 334 18.55 -16.87 -12.01
CA LYS A 334 19.50 -17.32 -13.01
C LYS A 334 19.08 -18.70 -13.52
N GLN A 335 18.54 -18.74 -14.72
CA GLN A 335 18.23 -20.01 -15.36
C GLN A 335 19.51 -20.76 -15.63
N ASP A 336 19.61 -21.99 -15.15
CA ASP A 336 20.64 -22.91 -15.57
C ASP A 336 20.60 -23.02 -17.10
N LYS A 337 21.57 -22.42 -17.78
CA LYS A 337 21.82 -22.65 -19.19
C LYS A 337 22.42 -24.05 -19.46
N LYS A 338 22.28 -24.96 -18.51
CA LYS A 338 22.68 -26.36 -18.64
C LYS A 338 21.47 -27.22 -18.88
N GLY A 339 21.14 -27.39 -20.15
CA GLY A 339 20.08 -28.30 -20.57
C GLY A 339 19.75 -28.15 -22.06
N LYS A 340 20.73 -28.24 -22.91
CA LYS A 340 20.61 -28.73 -24.28
C LYS A 340 21.62 -29.83 -24.49
#